data_545914ac9c7bd54795cfaec96002084b
#
_entry.id   545914ac9c7bd54795cfaec96002084b
#
_cell.length_a   1.000
_cell.length_b   1.000
_cell.length_c   1.000
_cell.angle_alpha   90.00
_cell.angle_beta   90.00
_cell.angle_gamma   90.00
#
_symmetry.space_group_name_H-M   'P 1'
#
loop_
_entity.id
_entity.type
_entity.pdbx_description
1 polymer ?
#
loop_
_entity_poly.entity_id
_entity_poly.type
_entity_poly.pdbx_seq_one_letter_code
_entity_poly.pdbx_strand_id
1 'polypeptide(L)'
;MTVSVALLKAFDLLKPLSEDLLNQLALECTLDNFSRRQVILESNKPTKYVFLLFEGRLQGVDFTVDGREVGLYFVEPGDFFGELNLFDNSIQNEHIIALSSSRVLRIPKRLFSPMMMSSEKFMEAVFQRMANRIRTLNEQRNL
;
A
#
# COMPACT_ATOMS: atom_id res chain seq x y z
N MET A 1 0.17 17.01 0.50
CA MET A 1 -0.24 17.47 1.83
C MET A 1 0.76 17.00 2.86
N THR A 2 1.12 17.86 3.80
CA THR A 2 2.04 17.51 4.88
C THR A 2 1.45 16.45 5.80
N VAL A 3 2.33 15.62 6.36
CA VAL A 3 1.96 14.52 7.22
C VAL A 3 2.49 14.80 8.62
N SER A 4 1.61 14.65 9.63
CA SER A 4 2.00 14.78 11.03
C SER A 4 2.29 13.40 11.64
N VAL A 5 3.07 13.38 12.71
CA VAL A 5 3.29 12.14 13.47
C VAL A 5 1.96 11.60 14.01
N ALA A 6 1.06 12.49 14.44
CA ALA A 6 -0.27 12.08 14.92
C ALA A 6 -1.06 11.32 13.84
N LEU A 7 -0.99 11.76 12.59
CA LEU A 7 -1.63 11.07 11.48
C LEU A 7 -1.01 9.69 11.26
N LEU A 8 0.31 9.59 11.32
CA LEU A 8 1.00 8.31 11.18
C LEU A 8 0.59 7.33 12.26
N LYS A 9 0.43 7.81 13.50
CA LYS A 9 -0.01 6.97 14.63
C LYS A 9 -1.45 6.49 14.52
N ALA A 10 -2.24 7.07 13.62
CA ALA A 10 -3.58 6.57 13.34
C ALA A 10 -3.55 5.21 12.62
N PHE A 11 -2.43 4.87 11.99
CA PHE A 11 -2.25 3.53 11.41
C PHE A 11 -1.71 2.57 12.48
N ASP A 12 -2.45 1.51 12.76
CA ASP A 12 -1.99 0.48 13.69
C ASP A 12 -0.67 -0.13 13.24
N LEU A 13 -0.48 -0.23 11.93
CA LEU A 13 0.74 -0.77 11.34
C LEU A 13 1.98 0.05 11.73
N LEU A 14 1.85 1.37 11.87
CA LEU A 14 2.96 2.27 12.15
C LEU A 14 3.19 2.52 13.65
N LYS A 15 2.21 2.20 14.50
CA LYS A 15 2.33 2.45 15.95
C LYS A 15 3.57 1.86 16.61
N PRO A 16 4.06 0.66 16.22
CA PRO A 16 5.25 0.08 16.85
C PRO A 16 6.56 0.82 16.55
N LEU A 17 6.57 1.74 15.60
CA LEU A 17 7.79 2.43 15.19
C LEU A 17 8.21 3.47 16.24
N SER A 18 9.52 3.72 16.34
CA SER A 18 10.08 4.71 17.25
C SER A 18 9.65 6.12 16.86
N GLU A 19 9.67 7.04 17.85
CA GLU A 19 9.38 8.45 17.59
C GLU A 19 10.34 9.05 16.56
N ASP A 20 11.63 8.69 16.61
CA ASP A 20 12.61 9.20 15.65
C ASP A 20 12.26 8.77 14.22
N LEU A 21 11.85 7.52 14.04
CA LEU A 21 11.49 7.03 12.73
C LEU A 21 10.17 7.63 12.26
N LEU A 22 9.20 7.79 13.15
CA LEU A 22 7.94 8.47 12.83
C LEU A 22 8.16 9.92 12.43
N ASN A 23 9.08 10.62 13.09
CA ASN A 23 9.44 11.99 12.71
C ASN A 23 10.07 12.02 11.32
N GLN A 24 10.94 11.07 11.00
CA GLN A 24 11.53 10.98 9.66
C GLN A 24 10.46 10.71 8.61
N LEU A 25 9.54 9.79 8.88
CA LEU A 25 8.43 9.49 7.96
C LEU A 25 7.54 10.73 7.75
N ALA A 26 7.26 11.48 8.80
CA ALA A 26 6.45 12.69 8.68
C ALA A 26 7.08 13.72 7.73
N LEU A 27 8.41 13.77 7.67
CA LEU A 27 9.12 14.68 6.76
C LEU A 27 9.12 14.19 5.31
N GLU A 28 9.10 12.88 5.09
CA GLU A 28 9.33 12.31 3.75
C GLU A 28 8.08 11.70 3.10
N CYS A 29 7.04 11.42 3.87
CA CYS A 29 5.79 10.90 3.33
C CYS A 29 4.86 12.01 2.89
N THR A 30 3.94 11.69 1.99
CA THR A 30 2.86 12.59 1.58
C THR A 30 1.54 11.88 1.68
N LEU A 31 0.47 12.65 1.90
CA LEU A 31 -0.90 12.15 1.87
C LEU A 31 -1.57 12.72 0.63
N ASP A 32 -1.92 11.84 -0.30
CA ASP A 32 -2.47 12.23 -1.60
C ASP A 32 -3.97 11.91 -1.66
N ASN A 33 -4.73 12.79 -2.30
CA ASN A 33 -6.17 12.63 -2.48
C ASN A 33 -6.46 12.06 -3.85
N PHE A 34 -7.41 11.11 -3.90
CA PHE A 34 -7.86 10.50 -5.14
C PHE A 34 -9.38 10.54 -5.21
N SER A 35 -9.89 10.86 -6.38
CA SER A 35 -11.33 10.82 -6.66
C SER A 35 -11.74 9.41 -7.07
N ARG A 36 -13.05 9.13 -6.93
CA ARG A 36 -13.62 7.88 -7.42
C ARG A 36 -13.21 7.62 -8.86
N ARG A 37 -12.79 6.38 -9.17
CA ARG A 37 -12.35 5.89 -10.49
C ARG A 37 -10.95 6.35 -10.90
N GLN A 38 -10.29 7.15 -10.09
CA GLN A 38 -8.92 7.56 -10.38
C GLN A 38 -7.95 6.39 -10.15
N VAL A 39 -6.94 6.27 -11.01
CA VAL A 39 -5.91 5.23 -10.91
C VAL A 39 -4.83 5.70 -9.95
N ILE A 40 -4.49 4.86 -8.96
CA ILE A 40 -3.42 5.12 -8.00
C ILE A 40 -2.11 4.46 -8.46
N LEU A 41 -2.19 3.20 -8.87
CA LEU A 41 -1.06 2.46 -9.44
C LEU A 41 -1.46 1.90 -10.79
N GLU A 42 -0.58 2.10 -11.79
CA GLU A 42 -0.74 1.46 -13.10
C GLU A 42 0.21 0.28 -13.19
N SER A 43 -0.29 -0.85 -13.72
CA SER A 43 0.54 -2.02 -13.96
C SER A 43 1.63 -1.71 -14.99
N ASN A 44 2.77 -2.36 -14.85
CA ASN A 44 3.95 -2.24 -15.72
C ASN A 44 4.65 -0.88 -15.67
N LYS A 45 4.34 -0.04 -14.68
CA LYS A 45 5.06 1.20 -14.44
C LYS A 45 5.89 1.08 -13.18
N PRO A 46 7.13 1.59 -13.17
CA PRO A 46 7.96 1.53 -11.97
C PRO A 46 7.38 2.41 -10.87
N THR A 47 7.55 1.98 -9.62
CA THR A 47 7.20 2.79 -8.46
C THR A 47 8.34 2.78 -7.47
N LYS A 48 8.54 3.92 -6.80
CA LYS A 48 9.52 4.09 -5.74
C LYS A 48 8.86 4.18 -4.37
N TYR A 49 7.58 3.85 -4.29
CA TYR A 49 6.78 4.05 -3.09
C TYR A 49 6.07 2.78 -2.68
N VAL A 50 5.79 2.69 -1.38
CA VAL A 50 4.79 1.78 -0.80
C VAL A 50 3.69 2.66 -0.26
N PHE A 51 2.46 2.19 -0.28
CA PHE A 51 1.30 2.98 0.03
C PHE A 51 0.51 2.38 1.18
N LEU A 52 -0.09 3.26 2.00
CA LEU A 52 -1.07 2.88 3.03
C LEU A 52 -2.37 3.65 2.75
N LEU A 53 -3.50 2.95 2.80
CA LEU A 53 -4.78 3.61 2.65
C LEU A 53 -5.20 4.23 3.98
N PHE A 54 -5.40 5.56 4.01
CA PHE A 54 -5.85 6.28 5.19
C PHE A 54 -7.36 6.25 5.30
N GLU A 55 -8.06 6.62 4.22
CA GLU A 55 -9.52 6.54 4.17
C GLU A 55 -9.98 6.29 2.73
N GLY A 56 -11.18 5.74 2.60
CA GLY A 56 -11.76 5.37 1.32
C GLY A 56 -11.69 3.87 1.09
N ARG A 57 -11.75 3.46 -0.17
CA ARG A 57 -11.65 2.06 -0.57
C ARG A 57 -11.07 1.96 -1.95
N LEU A 58 -10.13 1.05 -2.12
CA LEU A 58 -9.47 0.82 -3.39
C LEU A 58 -9.70 -0.60 -3.86
N GLN A 59 -9.46 -0.85 -5.14
CA GLN A 59 -9.54 -2.18 -5.72
C GLN A 59 -8.33 -2.45 -6.61
N GLY A 60 -7.69 -3.59 -6.39
CA GLY A 60 -6.74 -4.14 -7.33
C GLY A 60 -7.52 -4.83 -8.45
N VAL A 61 -7.15 -4.55 -9.69
CA VAL A 61 -7.85 -5.08 -10.85
C VAL A 61 -6.85 -5.66 -11.84
N ASP A 62 -7.37 -6.54 -12.70
CA ASP A 62 -6.67 -7.04 -13.86
C ASP A 62 -7.56 -6.83 -15.10
N PHE A 63 -7.02 -7.02 -16.27
CA PHE A 63 -7.76 -6.86 -17.51
C PHE A 63 -7.74 -8.16 -18.30
N THR A 64 -8.90 -8.51 -18.86
CA THR A 64 -9.01 -9.65 -19.78
C THR A 64 -8.38 -9.30 -21.13
N VAL A 65 -8.20 -10.30 -21.98
CA VAL A 65 -7.63 -10.10 -23.32
C VAL A 65 -8.44 -9.09 -24.13
N ASP A 66 -9.76 -9.06 -23.94
CA ASP A 66 -10.66 -8.12 -24.61
C ASP A 66 -10.80 -6.77 -23.88
N GLY A 67 -9.98 -6.52 -22.86
CA GLY A 67 -9.91 -5.24 -22.16
C GLY A 67 -10.93 -5.04 -21.05
N ARG A 68 -11.68 -6.08 -20.64
CA ARG A 68 -12.60 -5.96 -19.51
C ARG A 68 -11.85 -5.94 -18.21
N GLU A 69 -12.33 -5.10 -17.28
CA GLU A 69 -11.78 -4.99 -15.95
C GLU A 69 -12.31 -6.12 -15.06
N VAL A 70 -11.39 -6.79 -14.35
CA VAL A 70 -11.73 -7.87 -13.41
C VAL A 70 -11.16 -7.51 -12.05
N GLY A 71 -12.03 -7.46 -11.04
CA GLY A 71 -11.61 -7.19 -9.68
C GLY A 71 -10.87 -8.37 -9.07
N LEU A 72 -9.74 -8.12 -8.42
CA LEU A 72 -8.91 -9.13 -7.78
C LEU A 72 -9.03 -9.11 -6.27
N TYR A 73 -8.94 -7.92 -5.67
CA TYR A 73 -8.98 -7.75 -4.22
C TYR A 73 -9.34 -6.31 -3.88
N PHE A 74 -9.73 -6.09 -2.63
CA PHE A 74 -9.99 -4.75 -2.10
C PHE A 74 -8.86 -4.33 -1.17
N VAL A 75 -8.61 -3.01 -1.13
CA VAL A 75 -7.73 -2.38 -0.15
C VAL A 75 -8.62 -1.57 0.78
N GLU A 76 -8.55 -1.89 2.07
CA GLU A 76 -9.33 -1.22 3.11
C GLU A 76 -8.43 -0.26 3.91
N PRO A 77 -9.00 0.72 4.63
CA PRO A 77 -8.21 1.61 5.46
C PRO A 77 -7.29 0.83 6.42
N GLY A 78 -6.03 1.24 6.48
CA GLY A 78 -5.00 0.58 7.25
C GLY A 78 -4.17 -0.45 6.49
N ASP A 79 -4.62 -0.87 5.31
CA ASP A 79 -3.88 -1.81 4.49
C ASP A 79 -2.80 -1.11 3.68
N PHE A 80 -1.69 -1.84 3.44
CA PHE A 80 -0.65 -1.36 2.54
C PHE A 80 -0.77 -2.03 1.17
N PHE A 81 -0.21 -1.37 0.17
CA PHE A 81 -0.16 -1.90 -1.19
C PHE A 81 1.05 -1.33 -1.93
N GLY A 82 1.35 -1.91 -3.11
CA GLY A 82 2.52 -1.52 -3.88
C GLY A 82 3.81 -2.13 -3.34
N GLU A 83 3.72 -3.19 -2.52
CA GLU A 83 4.86 -3.80 -1.85
C GLU A 83 5.56 -4.89 -2.65
N LEU A 84 5.02 -5.31 -3.79
CA LEU A 84 5.54 -6.47 -4.52
C LEU A 84 6.97 -6.26 -5.02
N ASN A 85 7.38 -5.02 -5.24
CA ASN A 85 8.71 -4.71 -5.74
C ASN A 85 9.71 -4.37 -4.63
N LEU A 86 9.33 -4.51 -3.35
CA LEU A 86 10.20 -4.13 -2.25
C LEU A 86 11.50 -4.90 -2.23
N PHE A 87 11.47 -6.16 -2.65
CA PHE A 87 12.56 -7.08 -2.42
C PHE A 87 13.25 -7.56 -3.69
N ASP A 88 12.65 -7.40 -4.86
CA ASP A 88 13.17 -8.00 -6.08
C ASP A 88 13.41 -7.02 -7.24
N ASN A 89 13.14 -5.74 -7.05
CA ASN A 89 13.32 -4.70 -8.07
C ASN A 89 12.61 -4.99 -9.41
N SER A 90 11.62 -5.86 -9.40
CA SER A 90 10.85 -6.14 -10.61
C SER A 90 9.92 -4.98 -10.94
N ILE A 91 9.37 -4.98 -12.16
CA ILE A 91 8.36 -4.01 -12.57
C ILE A 91 7.08 -4.31 -11.79
N GLN A 92 6.46 -3.28 -11.24
CA GLN A 92 5.25 -3.44 -10.47
C GLN A 92 4.09 -3.87 -11.40
N ASN A 93 3.33 -4.87 -10.96
CA ASN A 93 2.27 -5.50 -11.74
C ASN A 93 0.86 -5.10 -11.31
N GLU A 94 0.74 -4.41 -10.19
CA GLU A 94 -0.57 -4.09 -9.64
C GLU A 94 -1.20 -2.91 -10.38
N HIS A 95 -2.48 -3.03 -10.68
CA HIS A 95 -3.29 -1.93 -11.19
C HIS A 95 -4.37 -1.65 -10.15
N ILE A 96 -4.34 -0.47 -9.55
CA ILE A 96 -5.20 -0.14 -8.41
C ILE A 96 -5.97 1.14 -8.67
N ILE A 97 -7.28 1.07 -8.49
CA ILE A 97 -8.20 2.19 -8.70
C ILE A 97 -8.94 2.53 -7.41
N ALA A 98 -9.35 3.79 -7.28
CA ALA A 98 -10.18 4.23 -6.19
C ALA A 98 -11.65 3.90 -6.47
N LEU A 99 -12.31 3.27 -5.50
CA LEU A 99 -13.76 2.98 -5.57
C LEU A 99 -14.59 4.11 -5.00
N SER A 100 -13.98 4.94 -4.16
CA SER A 100 -14.59 6.10 -3.54
C SER A 100 -13.54 7.18 -3.42
N SER A 101 -13.95 8.38 -2.99
CA SER A 101 -12.99 9.41 -2.59
C SER A 101 -12.04 8.84 -1.54
N SER A 102 -10.75 8.89 -1.79
CA SER A 102 -9.76 8.20 -0.97
C SER A 102 -8.55 9.07 -0.69
N ARG A 103 -7.93 8.83 0.47
CA ARG A 103 -6.65 9.45 0.84
C ARG A 103 -5.62 8.37 1.12
N VAL A 104 -4.47 8.50 0.47
CA VAL A 104 -3.42 7.48 0.45
C VAL A 104 -2.12 8.08 0.95
N LEU A 105 -1.51 7.43 1.94
CA LEU A 105 -0.18 7.77 2.42
C LEU A 105 0.85 7.14 1.50
N ARG A 106 1.76 7.94 0.97
CA ARG A 106 2.84 7.51 0.09
C ARG A 106 4.14 7.52 0.87
N ILE A 107 4.76 6.35 1.00
CA ILE A 107 6.01 6.15 1.75
C ILE A 107 7.13 5.83 0.76
N PRO A 108 8.25 6.58 0.77
CA PRO A 108 9.38 6.20 -0.06
C PRO A 108 9.82 4.76 0.22
N LYS A 109 9.94 3.97 -0.83
CA LYS A 109 10.31 2.55 -0.75
C LYS A 109 11.59 2.31 0.06
N ARG A 110 12.59 3.19 -0.07
CA ARG A 110 13.87 3.07 0.62
C ARG A 110 13.75 3.11 2.14
N LEU A 111 12.66 3.67 2.68
CA LEU A 111 12.43 3.73 4.12
C LEU A 111 11.79 2.47 4.68
N PHE A 112 11.17 1.65 3.83
CA PHE A 112 10.41 0.50 4.30
C PHE A 112 11.31 -0.57 4.92
N SER A 113 12.49 -0.83 4.33
CA SER A 113 13.44 -1.77 4.90
C SER A 113 13.96 -1.34 6.29
N PRO A 114 14.41 -0.08 6.50
CA PRO A 114 14.72 0.39 7.84
C PRO A 114 13.57 0.27 8.83
N MET A 115 12.32 0.52 8.39
CA MET A 115 11.15 0.35 9.23
C MET A 115 11.01 -1.11 9.69
N MET A 116 11.16 -2.06 8.78
CA MET A 116 11.09 -3.48 9.10
C MET A 116 12.20 -3.91 10.04
N MET A 117 13.41 -3.42 9.84
CA MET A 117 14.56 -3.77 10.67
C MET A 117 14.49 -3.13 12.06
N SER A 118 13.77 -2.02 12.21
CA SER A 118 13.68 -1.31 13.48
C SER A 118 12.63 -1.88 14.42
N SER A 119 11.66 -2.63 13.93
CA SER A 119 10.55 -3.15 14.73
C SER A 119 10.12 -4.51 14.27
N GLU A 120 10.30 -5.50 15.16
CA GLU A 120 9.85 -6.86 14.91
C GLU A 120 8.32 -6.92 14.74
N LYS A 121 7.59 -6.13 15.53
CA LYS A 121 6.12 -6.08 15.41
C LYS A 121 5.68 -5.53 14.06
N PHE A 122 6.36 -4.51 13.57
CA PHE A 122 6.07 -3.96 12.25
C PHE A 122 6.35 -5.01 11.16
N MET A 123 7.50 -5.66 11.23
CA MET A 123 7.90 -6.68 10.27
C MET A 123 6.89 -7.85 10.25
N GLU A 124 6.48 -8.33 11.41
CA GLU A 124 5.49 -9.40 11.51
C GLU A 124 4.15 -8.99 10.90
N ALA A 125 3.71 -7.76 11.17
CA ALA A 125 2.45 -7.25 10.63
C ALA A 125 2.49 -7.16 9.10
N VAL A 126 3.63 -6.74 8.53
CA VAL A 126 3.82 -6.69 7.08
C VAL A 126 3.74 -8.09 6.47
N PHE A 127 4.47 -9.05 7.04
CA PHE A 127 4.46 -10.42 6.53
C PHE A 127 3.07 -11.05 6.63
N GLN A 128 2.35 -10.80 7.71
CA GLN A 128 1.01 -11.32 7.88
C GLN A 128 0.06 -10.80 6.80
N ARG A 129 0.14 -9.51 6.49
CA ARG A 129 -0.70 -8.91 5.44
C ARG A 129 -0.34 -9.44 4.06
N MET A 130 0.94 -9.62 3.79
CA MET A 130 1.38 -10.21 2.52
C MET A 130 0.88 -11.64 2.37
N ALA A 131 0.97 -12.44 3.43
CA ALA A 131 0.46 -13.81 3.43
C ALA A 131 -1.05 -13.85 3.18
N ASN A 132 -1.81 -12.98 3.83
CA ASN A 132 -3.26 -12.89 3.64
C ASN A 132 -3.61 -12.53 2.20
N ARG A 133 -2.86 -11.60 1.60
CA ARG A 133 -3.09 -11.21 0.21
C ARG A 133 -2.81 -12.35 -0.75
N ILE A 134 -1.73 -13.11 -0.52
CA ILE A 134 -1.40 -14.26 -1.33
C ILE A 134 -2.52 -15.30 -1.27
N ARG A 135 -3.05 -15.57 -0.08
CA ARG A 135 -4.16 -16.51 0.08
C ARG A 135 -5.41 -16.04 -0.67
N THR A 136 -5.75 -14.76 -0.55
CA THR A 136 -6.90 -14.19 -1.26
C THR A 136 -6.77 -14.34 -2.77
N LEU A 137 -5.60 -14.06 -3.32
CA LEU A 137 -5.34 -14.21 -4.76
C LEU A 137 -5.43 -15.68 -5.19
N ASN A 138 -4.93 -16.60 -4.38
CA ASN A 138 -5.00 -18.03 -4.68
C ASN A 138 -6.44 -18.54 -4.65
N GLU A 139 -7.25 -18.08 -3.71
CA GLU A 139 -8.67 -18.43 -3.65
C GLU A 139 -9.39 -17.98 -4.91
N GLN A 140 -9.12 -16.79 -5.39
CA GLN A 140 -9.73 -16.28 -6.63
C GLN A 140 -9.31 -17.09 -7.85
N ARG A 141 -8.06 -17.56 -7.90
CA ARG A 141 -7.59 -18.39 -9.01
C ARG A 141 -8.29 -19.74 -9.07
N ASN A 142 -8.76 -20.23 -7.95
CA ASN A 142 -9.42 -21.56 -7.85
C ASN A 142 -10.93 -21.49 -8.10
N LEU A 143 -11.47 -20.30 -8.28
CA LEU A 143 -12.85 -20.10 -8.66
C LEU A 143 -12.99 -20.14 -10.20
#